data_33b92a5eb0b4074961bfe9f68882c340
#
_entry.id   33b92a5eb0b4074961bfe9f68882c340
#
_cell.length_a   1.000
_cell.length_b   1.000
_cell.length_c   1.000
_cell.angle_alpha   90.00
_cell.angle_beta   90.00
_cell.angle_gamma   90.00
#
_symmetry.space_group_name_H-M   'P 1'
#
loop_
_entity.id
_entity.type
_entity.pdbx_description
1 polymer ?
#
loop_
_entity_poly.entity_id
_entity_poly.type
_entity_poly.pdbx_seq_one_letter_code
_entity_poly.pdbx_strand_id
1 'polypeptide(L)'
;MGVSLAALTLALAGLVGQAQASTEDKDVARLVSFGGMCVSCELSGRKLTGAKFTGANFAKAVLIGSDLRGAAFYGSNFSGADLTRADLRGAEMRGANFVNANFTDARLSGIESSGANFQNATLLRVDLSSSELNGATLTGANLTRANLSNAEMNGANLVQVNARDADFRNAELNSANLINGRFDGADFRNAEFTGAQLRGAVFNGADFRGADLSNAILGGADLSGAKGLDQDQLDEACGDGGTRLPRGLTLKSCHGDRRSIRVIVDFQRAQAEAARAAAEAERSAAAAWAAPKPPKAPAPPKPPKY
;
A
#
# COMPACT_ATOMS: atom_id res chain seq x y z
N MET A 1 -31.94 -7.85 46.32
CA MET A 1 -30.53 -7.43 46.18
C MET A 1 -30.40 -6.86 44.79
N GLY A 2 -30.46 -5.54 44.68
CA GLY A 2 -30.44 -4.84 43.41
C GLY A 2 -29.00 -4.59 42.97
N VAL A 3 -28.66 -5.03 41.78
CA VAL A 3 -27.43 -4.64 41.08
C VAL A 3 -27.77 -3.48 40.17
N SER A 4 -27.20 -2.34 40.50
CA SER A 4 -27.43 -1.04 39.87
C SER A 4 -27.02 -1.04 38.39
N LEU A 5 -27.97 -0.72 37.52
CA LEU A 5 -27.83 -0.54 36.07
C LEU A 5 -27.17 0.82 35.68
N ALA A 6 -26.46 1.46 36.58
CA ALA A 6 -25.96 2.83 36.39
C ALA A 6 -24.54 2.94 35.86
N ALA A 7 -23.84 1.81 35.54
CA ALA A 7 -22.43 1.83 35.11
C ALA A 7 -22.20 1.73 33.59
N LEU A 8 -23.27 1.63 32.79
CA LEU A 8 -23.11 1.34 31.35
C LEU A 8 -23.31 2.56 30.41
N THR A 9 -23.68 3.73 30.94
CA THR A 9 -23.99 4.90 30.10
C THR A 9 -22.92 6.00 30.09
N LEU A 10 -21.81 5.82 30.80
CA LEU A 10 -20.74 6.86 30.87
C LEU A 10 -19.52 6.58 29.98
N ALA A 11 -19.50 5.48 29.20
CA ALA A 11 -18.33 5.11 28.40
C ALA A 11 -18.32 5.68 26.97
N LEU A 12 -19.31 6.42 26.53
CA LEU A 12 -19.46 6.88 25.14
C LEU A 12 -19.24 8.37 24.89
N ALA A 13 -19.04 9.20 25.95
CA ALA A 13 -18.99 10.66 25.77
C ALA A 13 -17.68 11.34 26.21
N GLY A 14 -16.62 10.61 26.56
CA GLY A 14 -15.44 11.20 27.22
C GLY A 14 -14.08 10.71 26.73
N LEU A 15 -13.91 10.27 25.47
CA LEU A 15 -12.62 9.80 24.96
C LEU A 15 -11.81 10.89 24.23
N VAL A 16 -11.84 12.09 24.73
CA VAL A 16 -10.85 13.13 24.45
C VAL A 16 -10.06 13.35 25.74
N GLY A 17 -8.93 12.68 25.87
CA GLY A 17 -8.00 12.87 26.99
C GLY A 17 -8.03 11.78 28.05
N GLN A 18 -6.91 11.03 28.14
CA GLN A 18 -6.55 10.06 29.20
C GLN A 18 -7.25 8.70 29.14
N ALA A 19 -6.86 7.85 28.19
CA ALA A 19 -7.12 6.43 28.27
C ALA A 19 -5.93 5.71 28.90
N GLN A 20 -5.84 5.67 30.21
CA GLN A 20 -5.24 4.55 30.93
C GLN A 20 -6.35 3.56 31.27
N ALA A 21 -6.92 2.91 30.25
CA ALA A 21 -7.69 1.70 30.44
C ALA A 21 -6.90 0.59 29.72
N SER A 22 -6.36 -0.32 30.50
CA SER A 22 -5.87 -1.60 30.00
C SER A 22 -7.06 -2.42 29.51
N THR A 23 -7.61 -2.07 28.35
CA THR A 23 -8.47 -2.98 27.61
C THR A 23 -7.59 -4.15 27.21
N GLU A 24 -7.94 -5.35 27.64
CA GLU A 24 -7.22 -6.55 27.21
C GLU A 24 -7.22 -6.59 25.69
N ASP A 25 -6.11 -7.03 25.08
CA ASP A 25 -5.92 -7.06 23.62
C ASP A 25 -7.08 -7.76 22.89
N LYS A 26 -7.75 -8.71 23.55
CA LYS A 26 -8.94 -9.41 23.06
C LYS A 26 -10.17 -8.49 22.90
N ASP A 27 -10.31 -7.46 23.73
CA ASP A 27 -11.44 -6.53 23.67
C ASP A 27 -11.31 -5.57 22.49
N VAL A 28 -10.09 -5.15 22.14
CA VAL A 28 -9.84 -4.35 20.94
C VAL A 28 -10.21 -5.14 19.69
N ALA A 29 -9.74 -6.39 19.59
CA ALA A 29 -10.06 -7.26 18.47
C ALA A 29 -11.57 -7.52 18.33
N ARG A 30 -12.29 -7.62 19.45
CA ARG A 30 -13.73 -7.86 19.49
C ARG A 30 -14.56 -6.62 19.15
N LEU A 31 -14.09 -5.42 19.53
CA LEU A 31 -14.79 -4.15 19.27
C LEU A 31 -14.70 -3.71 17.81
N VAL A 32 -13.64 -4.07 17.11
CA VAL A 32 -13.39 -3.62 15.73
C VAL A 32 -13.46 -4.75 14.69
N SER A 33 -13.67 -6.01 15.10
CA SER A 33 -13.95 -7.10 14.15
C SER A 33 -15.30 -6.83 13.46
N PHE A 34 -15.33 -6.95 12.11
CA PHE A 34 -16.50 -6.68 11.27
C PHE A 34 -16.95 -5.20 11.23
N GLY A 35 -16.14 -4.35 10.58
CA GLY A 35 -16.52 -2.98 10.26
C GLY A 35 -16.51 -2.02 11.43
N GLY A 36 -15.80 -2.33 12.52
CA GLY A 36 -15.65 -1.47 13.67
C GLY A 36 -14.86 -0.18 13.39
N MET A 37 -15.03 0.81 14.24
CA MET A 37 -14.34 2.09 14.14
C MET A 37 -13.27 2.24 15.22
N CYS A 38 -12.05 2.49 14.81
CA CYS A 38 -10.90 2.79 15.65
C CYS A 38 -10.11 3.98 15.09
N VAL A 39 -10.84 5.03 14.70
CA VAL A 39 -10.23 6.26 14.16
C VAL A 39 -9.40 6.95 15.23
N SER A 40 -8.12 7.21 14.92
CA SER A 40 -7.16 7.82 15.86
C SER A 40 -6.98 7.05 17.18
N CYS A 41 -7.30 5.75 17.21
CA CYS A 41 -7.08 4.92 18.40
C CYS A 41 -5.60 4.79 18.73
N GLU A 42 -5.27 4.75 20.03
CA GLU A 42 -3.94 4.44 20.53
C GLU A 42 -3.80 2.93 20.78
N LEU A 43 -3.06 2.25 19.91
CA LEU A 43 -2.85 0.81 19.92
C LEU A 43 -1.37 0.43 19.95
N SER A 44 -0.48 1.36 20.32
CA SER A 44 0.97 1.12 20.36
C SER A 44 1.32 -0.06 21.26
N GLY A 45 2.18 -0.95 20.77
CA GLY A 45 2.66 -2.12 21.50
C GLY A 45 1.61 -3.20 21.79
N ARG A 46 0.39 -3.07 21.28
CA ARG A 46 -0.68 -4.08 21.50
C ARG A 46 -0.40 -5.38 20.78
N LYS A 47 -0.85 -6.48 21.38
CA LYS A 47 -0.80 -7.82 20.81
C LYS A 47 -2.13 -8.13 20.11
N LEU A 48 -2.13 -7.98 18.79
CA LEU A 48 -3.31 -8.19 17.92
C LEU A 48 -3.07 -9.33 16.94
N THR A 49 -2.23 -10.29 17.32
CA THR A 49 -1.83 -11.44 16.50
C THR A 49 -3.06 -12.24 16.06
N GLY A 50 -3.19 -12.48 14.76
CA GLY A 50 -4.30 -13.23 14.16
C GLY A 50 -5.67 -12.56 14.29
N ALA A 51 -5.74 -11.30 14.70
CA ALA A 51 -7.01 -10.57 14.80
C ALA A 51 -7.63 -10.35 13.41
N LYS A 52 -8.96 -10.35 13.36
CA LYS A 52 -9.71 -10.20 12.10
C LYS A 52 -10.44 -8.84 12.09
N PHE A 53 -10.07 -7.98 11.15
CA PHE A 53 -10.55 -6.60 11.04
C PHE A 53 -11.11 -6.31 9.64
N THR A 54 -12.01 -7.12 9.16
CA THR A 54 -12.58 -6.97 7.81
C THR A 54 -13.42 -5.69 7.72
N GLY A 55 -13.07 -4.79 6.79
CA GLY A 55 -13.77 -3.52 6.57
C GLY A 55 -13.70 -2.54 7.75
N ALA A 56 -12.81 -2.74 8.70
CA ALA A 56 -12.65 -1.86 9.85
C ALA A 56 -11.97 -0.53 9.49
N ASN A 57 -12.28 0.52 10.24
CA ASN A 57 -11.71 1.85 10.05
C ASN A 57 -10.69 2.20 11.14
N PHE A 58 -9.41 2.14 10.78
CA PHE A 58 -8.25 2.52 11.59
C PHE A 58 -7.60 3.81 11.08
N ALA A 59 -8.35 4.69 10.43
CA ALA A 59 -7.79 5.93 9.91
C ALA A 59 -7.09 6.72 11.03
N LYS A 60 -5.84 7.14 10.78
CA LYS A 60 -5.00 7.87 11.74
C LYS A 60 -4.76 7.13 13.08
N ALA A 61 -5.01 5.84 13.16
CA ALA A 61 -4.70 5.07 14.37
C ALA A 61 -3.18 4.98 14.58
N VAL A 62 -2.76 4.92 15.84
CA VAL A 62 -1.36 4.78 16.24
C VAL A 62 -1.13 3.33 16.66
N LEU A 63 -0.35 2.59 15.85
CA LEU A 63 -0.05 1.17 16.01
C LEU A 63 1.46 0.92 16.16
N ILE A 64 2.18 1.91 16.71
CA ILE A 64 3.64 1.87 16.82
C ILE A 64 4.09 0.63 17.60
N GLY A 65 4.92 -0.22 16.98
CA GLY A 65 5.45 -1.41 17.62
C GLY A 65 4.40 -2.47 18.00
N SER A 66 3.19 -2.41 17.45
CA SER A 66 2.16 -3.41 17.69
C SER A 66 2.50 -4.75 17.02
N ASP A 67 2.03 -5.85 17.62
CA ASP A 67 2.15 -7.21 17.07
C ASP A 67 0.86 -7.59 16.33
N LEU A 68 0.91 -7.49 15.00
CA LEU A 68 -0.19 -7.74 14.06
C LEU A 68 0.06 -8.98 13.20
N ARG A 69 0.95 -9.88 13.60
CA ARG A 69 1.30 -11.06 12.83
C ARG A 69 0.08 -11.93 12.53
N GLY A 70 -0.05 -12.28 11.24
CA GLY A 70 -1.17 -13.09 10.75
C GLY A 70 -2.55 -12.44 10.94
N ALA A 71 -2.62 -11.14 11.23
CA ALA A 71 -3.90 -10.45 11.31
C ALA A 71 -4.51 -10.24 9.91
N ALA A 72 -5.84 -10.25 9.83
CA ALA A 72 -6.57 -10.07 8.57
C ALA A 72 -7.26 -8.69 8.54
N PHE A 73 -6.94 -7.89 7.50
CA PHE A 73 -7.41 -6.51 7.33
C PHE A 73 -8.13 -6.30 5.99
N TYR A 74 -8.82 -7.29 5.49
CA TYR A 74 -9.49 -7.21 4.18
C TYR A 74 -10.34 -5.94 4.05
N GLY A 75 -10.04 -5.11 3.03
CA GLY A 75 -10.78 -3.89 2.74
C GLY A 75 -10.82 -2.87 3.87
N SER A 76 -9.95 -2.96 4.87
CA SER A 76 -9.91 -2.04 6.00
C SER A 76 -9.19 -0.73 5.64
N ASN A 77 -9.55 0.34 6.33
CA ASN A 77 -8.99 1.67 6.12
C ASN A 77 -7.96 2.02 7.20
N PHE A 78 -6.69 2.13 6.82
CA PHE A 78 -5.57 2.59 7.63
C PHE A 78 -4.98 3.91 7.11
N SER A 79 -5.77 4.74 6.42
CA SER A 79 -5.26 5.99 5.87
C SER A 79 -4.67 6.89 6.97
N GLY A 80 -3.43 7.32 6.75
CA GLY A 80 -2.69 8.14 7.71
C GLY A 80 -2.36 7.47 9.05
N ALA A 81 -2.51 6.15 9.17
CA ALA A 81 -2.14 5.43 10.38
C ALA A 81 -0.62 5.37 10.57
N ASP A 82 -0.17 5.32 11.82
CA ASP A 82 1.24 5.14 12.18
C ASP A 82 1.49 3.69 12.61
N LEU A 83 2.13 2.92 11.72
CA LEU A 83 2.55 1.53 11.92
C LEU A 83 4.07 1.42 12.08
N THR A 84 4.74 2.50 12.52
CA THR A 84 6.19 2.51 12.72
C THR A 84 6.61 1.34 13.60
N ARG A 85 7.55 0.51 13.14
CA ARG A 85 8.09 -0.69 13.81
C ARG A 85 7.03 -1.73 14.17
N ALA A 86 5.84 -1.70 13.59
CA ALA A 86 4.83 -2.75 13.77
C ALA A 86 5.29 -4.07 13.12
N ASP A 87 4.89 -5.19 13.69
CA ASP A 87 5.15 -6.53 13.15
C ASP A 87 3.86 -7.07 12.50
N LEU A 88 3.81 -7.02 11.16
CA LEU A 88 2.67 -7.47 10.35
C LEU A 88 3.00 -8.76 9.56
N ARG A 89 4.05 -9.49 9.91
CA ARG A 89 4.46 -10.67 9.16
C ARG A 89 3.31 -11.65 8.94
N GLY A 90 3.13 -12.08 7.68
CA GLY A 90 2.06 -12.98 7.29
C GLY A 90 0.65 -12.39 7.45
N ALA A 91 0.49 -11.07 7.56
CA ALA A 91 -0.84 -10.44 7.62
C ALA A 91 -1.52 -10.44 6.25
N GLU A 92 -2.85 -10.56 6.25
CA GLU A 92 -3.71 -10.56 5.07
C GLU A 92 -4.35 -9.19 4.91
N MET A 93 -3.91 -8.41 3.89
CA MET A 93 -4.27 -7.00 3.73
C MET A 93 -4.86 -6.69 2.34
N ARG A 94 -5.43 -7.69 1.68
CA ARG A 94 -5.98 -7.55 0.32
C ARG A 94 -7.00 -6.43 0.25
N GLY A 95 -6.80 -5.50 -0.71
CA GLY A 95 -7.68 -4.36 -0.92
C GLY A 95 -7.74 -3.36 0.23
N ALA A 96 -6.86 -3.45 1.23
CA ALA A 96 -6.81 -2.48 2.32
C ALA A 96 -6.24 -1.14 1.86
N ASN A 97 -6.67 -0.06 2.52
CA ASN A 97 -6.27 1.31 2.22
C ASN A 97 -5.23 1.83 3.24
N PHE A 98 -3.99 2.06 2.79
CA PHE A 98 -2.87 2.60 3.55
C PHE A 98 -2.38 3.95 3.01
N VAL A 99 -3.23 4.72 2.37
CA VAL A 99 -2.88 6.04 1.83
C VAL A 99 -2.28 6.91 2.94
N ASN A 100 -1.08 7.48 2.69
CA ASN A 100 -0.32 8.30 3.63
C ASN A 100 0.03 7.60 4.97
N ALA A 101 -0.06 6.29 5.07
CA ALA A 101 0.33 5.56 6.28
C ALA A 101 1.85 5.52 6.46
N ASN A 102 2.31 5.41 7.69
CA ASN A 102 3.73 5.32 8.04
C ASN A 102 4.10 3.91 8.51
N PHE A 103 4.94 3.23 7.72
CA PHE A 103 5.49 1.90 8.00
C PHE A 103 7.00 1.91 8.26
N THR A 104 7.56 3.05 8.69
CA THR A 104 9.00 3.13 8.92
C THR A 104 9.47 2.01 9.84
N ASP A 105 10.49 1.25 9.40
CA ASP A 105 11.08 0.12 10.12
C ASP A 105 10.09 -1.02 10.47
N ALA A 106 8.92 -1.08 9.85
CA ALA A 106 7.95 -2.14 10.08
C ALA A 106 8.36 -3.46 9.39
N ARG A 107 7.84 -4.58 9.89
CA ARG A 107 8.10 -5.94 9.39
C ARG A 107 6.85 -6.46 8.69
N LEU A 108 6.90 -6.54 7.37
CA LEU A 108 5.79 -6.96 6.52
C LEU A 108 6.15 -8.19 5.65
N SER A 109 7.17 -8.97 6.04
CA SER A 109 7.55 -10.13 5.23
C SER A 109 6.42 -11.16 5.13
N GLY A 110 6.20 -11.67 3.92
CA GLY A 110 5.17 -12.66 3.63
C GLY A 110 3.73 -12.17 3.79
N ILE A 111 3.46 -10.88 3.64
CA ILE A 111 2.09 -10.36 3.66
C ILE A 111 1.36 -10.67 2.34
N GLU A 112 0.04 -10.79 2.42
CA GLU A 112 -0.87 -10.87 1.28
C GLU A 112 -1.59 -9.53 1.11
N SER A 113 -1.11 -8.68 0.20
CA SER A 113 -1.63 -7.33 0.00
C SER A 113 -1.97 -6.99 -1.45
N SER A 114 -2.36 -8.03 -2.22
CA SER A 114 -2.80 -7.84 -3.60
C SER A 114 -3.92 -6.79 -3.68
N GLY A 115 -3.77 -5.82 -4.60
CA GLY A 115 -4.69 -4.70 -4.80
C GLY A 115 -4.77 -3.70 -3.64
N ALA A 116 -3.91 -3.78 -2.62
CA ALA A 116 -3.88 -2.79 -1.55
C ALA A 116 -3.35 -1.42 -2.02
N ASN A 117 -3.78 -0.37 -1.35
CA ASN A 117 -3.41 1.00 -1.70
C ASN A 117 -2.42 1.59 -0.70
N PHE A 118 -1.15 1.72 -1.11
CA PHE A 118 -0.06 2.36 -0.38
C PHE A 118 0.33 3.73 -0.96
N GLN A 119 -0.58 4.42 -1.63
CA GLN A 119 -0.30 5.73 -2.22
C GLN A 119 0.27 6.69 -1.19
N ASN A 120 1.42 7.33 -1.51
CA ASN A 120 2.15 8.25 -0.64
C ASN A 120 2.53 7.67 0.74
N ALA A 121 2.48 6.36 0.93
CA ALA A 121 2.89 5.75 2.19
C ALA A 121 4.40 5.89 2.41
N THR A 122 4.81 6.03 3.66
CA THR A 122 6.21 5.98 4.07
C THR A 122 6.57 4.53 4.41
N LEU A 123 7.34 3.89 3.53
CA LEU A 123 7.80 2.51 3.63
C LEU A 123 9.34 2.46 3.82
N LEU A 124 9.88 3.44 4.56
CA LEU A 124 11.31 3.60 4.78
C LEU A 124 11.87 2.42 5.60
N ARG A 125 12.86 1.71 5.04
CA ARG A 125 13.52 0.53 5.64
C ARG A 125 12.53 -0.58 6.05
N VAL A 126 11.40 -0.66 5.40
CA VAL A 126 10.40 -1.72 5.62
C VAL A 126 10.94 -3.07 5.11
N ASP A 127 10.59 -4.14 5.78
CA ASP A 127 10.81 -5.50 5.27
C ASP A 127 9.52 -6.02 4.62
N LEU A 128 9.49 -6.07 3.29
CA LEU A 128 8.43 -6.59 2.43
C LEU A 128 8.89 -7.86 1.67
N SER A 129 9.92 -8.53 2.17
CA SER A 129 10.44 -9.73 1.50
C SER A 129 9.38 -10.82 1.36
N SER A 130 9.38 -11.50 0.21
CA SER A 130 8.44 -12.60 -0.10
C SER A 130 6.96 -12.24 0.09
N SER A 131 6.58 -11.00 -0.19
CA SER A 131 5.21 -10.49 -0.04
C SER A 131 4.45 -10.49 -1.37
N GLU A 132 3.15 -10.73 -1.33
CA GLU A 132 2.26 -10.60 -2.49
C GLU A 132 1.72 -9.16 -2.60
N LEU A 133 2.23 -8.41 -3.57
CA LEU A 133 1.87 -7.02 -3.88
C LEU A 133 1.27 -6.89 -5.29
N ASN A 134 0.75 -7.99 -5.85
CA ASN A 134 0.21 -8.01 -7.21
C ASN A 134 -0.91 -6.97 -7.37
N GLY A 135 -0.79 -6.09 -8.36
CA GLY A 135 -1.74 -4.99 -8.60
C GLY A 135 -1.82 -3.94 -7.49
N ALA A 136 -0.94 -3.95 -6.50
CA ALA A 136 -0.92 -2.94 -5.45
C ALA A 136 -0.58 -1.54 -5.99
N THR A 137 -1.10 -0.49 -5.37
CA THR A 137 -0.81 0.90 -5.71
C THR A 137 0.20 1.49 -4.72
N LEU A 138 1.41 1.81 -5.22
CA LEU A 138 2.50 2.44 -4.46
C LEU A 138 2.87 3.82 -5.02
N THR A 139 1.97 4.46 -5.77
CA THR A 139 2.22 5.77 -6.39
C THR A 139 2.72 6.78 -5.35
N GLY A 140 3.88 7.39 -5.61
CA GLY A 140 4.49 8.38 -4.73
C GLY A 140 4.99 7.84 -3.38
N ALA A 141 4.95 6.54 -3.14
CA ALA A 141 5.42 5.95 -1.90
C ALA A 141 6.95 6.09 -1.72
N ASN A 142 7.41 6.13 -0.47
CA ASN A 142 8.82 6.15 -0.13
C ASN A 142 9.30 4.77 0.33
N LEU A 143 9.94 4.03 -0.57
CA LEU A 143 10.55 2.71 -0.38
C LEU A 143 12.07 2.78 -0.13
N THR A 144 12.61 3.94 0.28
CA THR A 144 14.05 4.08 0.47
C THR A 144 14.58 3.02 1.43
N ARG A 145 15.56 2.22 0.98
CA ARG A 145 16.18 1.09 1.71
C ARG A 145 15.18 0.02 2.15
N ALA A 146 14.04 -0.12 1.48
CA ALA A 146 13.11 -1.20 1.72
C ALA A 146 13.67 -2.53 1.19
N ASN A 147 13.33 -3.63 1.83
CA ASN A 147 13.60 -4.98 1.36
C ASN A 147 12.35 -5.55 0.67
N LEU A 148 12.39 -5.69 -0.65
CA LEU A 148 11.35 -6.30 -1.49
C LEU A 148 11.88 -7.55 -2.19
N SER A 149 12.93 -8.18 -1.64
CA SER A 149 13.49 -9.39 -2.24
C SER A 149 12.44 -10.51 -2.30
N ASN A 150 12.36 -11.18 -3.46
CA ASN A 150 11.36 -12.21 -3.77
C ASN A 150 9.89 -11.74 -3.63
N ALA A 151 9.61 -10.44 -3.73
CA ALA A 151 8.24 -9.93 -3.69
C ALA A 151 7.55 -10.09 -5.06
N GLU A 152 6.28 -10.49 -5.04
CA GLU A 152 5.44 -10.55 -6.23
C GLU A 152 4.73 -9.21 -6.43
N MET A 153 5.11 -8.47 -7.45
CA MET A 153 4.62 -7.12 -7.76
C MET A 153 4.07 -7.02 -9.18
N ASN A 154 3.57 -8.13 -9.72
CA ASN A 154 3.04 -8.17 -11.08
C ASN A 154 1.89 -7.17 -11.25
N GLY A 155 1.99 -6.30 -12.26
CA GLY A 155 1.01 -5.25 -12.51
C GLY A 155 0.93 -4.16 -11.42
N ALA A 156 1.85 -4.12 -10.47
CA ALA A 156 1.84 -3.09 -9.43
C ALA A 156 2.12 -1.69 -10.00
N ASN A 157 1.57 -0.67 -9.35
CA ASN A 157 1.74 0.73 -9.74
C ASN A 157 2.75 1.44 -8.83
N LEU A 158 3.97 1.63 -9.33
CA LEU A 158 5.10 2.31 -8.67
C LEU A 158 5.39 3.69 -9.29
N VAL A 159 4.41 4.36 -9.90
CA VAL A 159 4.60 5.69 -10.49
C VAL A 159 5.13 6.68 -9.46
N GLN A 160 6.21 7.41 -9.81
CA GLN A 160 6.86 8.41 -8.96
C GLN A 160 7.32 7.87 -7.59
N VAL A 161 7.51 6.57 -7.45
CA VAL A 161 8.04 5.98 -6.22
C VAL A 161 9.47 6.47 -5.96
N ASN A 162 9.84 6.61 -4.69
CA ASN A 162 11.23 6.77 -4.27
C ASN A 162 11.72 5.46 -3.64
N ALA A 163 12.46 4.67 -4.40
CA ALA A 163 12.99 3.36 -4.00
C ALA A 163 14.53 3.32 -4.03
N ARG A 164 15.16 4.41 -3.57
CA ARG A 164 16.62 4.47 -3.51
C ARG A 164 17.17 3.44 -2.54
N ASP A 165 18.26 2.78 -2.95
CA ASP A 165 18.95 1.74 -2.18
C ASP A 165 18.02 0.58 -1.76
N ALA A 166 16.88 0.38 -2.41
CA ALA A 166 15.95 -0.72 -2.12
C ALA A 166 16.43 -2.03 -2.73
N ASP A 167 16.11 -3.13 -2.08
CA ASP A 167 16.43 -4.49 -2.50
C ASP A 167 15.22 -5.12 -3.22
N PHE A 168 15.33 -5.29 -4.54
CA PHE A 168 14.35 -5.95 -5.40
C PHE A 168 14.89 -7.27 -5.98
N ARG A 169 15.86 -7.90 -5.34
CA ARG A 169 16.42 -9.16 -5.85
C ARG A 169 15.36 -10.22 -6.01
N ASN A 170 15.34 -10.87 -7.17
CA ASN A 170 14.35 -11.88 -7.54
C ASN A 170 12.89 -11.38 -7.44
N ALA A 171 12.63 -10.08 -7.44
CA ALA A 171 11.26 -9.57 -7.42
C ALA A 171 10.60 -9.72 -8.80
N GLU A 172 9.31 -10.04 -8.81
CA GLU A 172 8.50 -10.12 -10.02
C GLU A 172 7.80 -8.78 -10.26
N LEU A 173 8.27 -8.04 -11.26
CA LEU A 173 7.73 -6.73 -11.67
C LEU A 173 7.11 -6.78 -13.06
N ASN A 174 6.63 -7.97 -13.48
CA ASN A 174 6.06 -8.17 -14.81
C ASN A 174 4.84 -7.26 -15.00
N SER A 175 4.81 -6.52 -16.12
CA SER A 175 3.76 -5.55 -16.44
C SER A 175 3.59 -4.43 -15.40
N ALA A 176 4.50 -4.27 -14.45
CA ALA A 176 4.45 -3.20 -13.45
C ALA A 176 4.70 -1.82 -14.08
N ASN A 177 4.16 -0.78 -13.44
CA ASN A 177 4.31 0.60 -13.87
C ASN A 177 5.27 1.36 -12.95
N LEU A 178 6.50 1.61 -13.43
CA LEU A 178 7.57 2.29 -12.71
C LEU A 178 7.83 3.72 -13.24
N ILE A 179 6.87 4.30 -13.98
CA ILE A 179 7.05 5.59 -14.65
C ILE A 179 7.49 6.68 -13.66
N ASN A 180 8.58 7.40 -14.04
CA ASN A 180 9.16 8.50 -13.27
C ASN A 180 9.62 8.10 -11.86
N GLY A 181 9.78 6.80 -11.57
CA GLY A 181 10.30 6.31 -10.30
C GLY A 181 11.79 6.57 -10.13
N ARG A 182 12.27 6.60 -8.88
CA ARG A 182 13.67 6.79 -8.53
C ARG A 182 14.21 5.55 -7.83
N PHE A 183 15.12 4.88 -8.52
CA PHE A 183 15.71 3.60 -8.12
C PHE A 183 17.24 3.70 -8.03
N ASP A 184 17.76 4.89 -7.70
CA ASP A 184 19.21 5.09 -7.56
C ASP A 184 19.76 4.08 -6.54
N GLY A 185 20.77 3.30 -6.93
CA GLY A 185 21.43 2.30 -6.07
C GLY A 185 20.61 1.06 -5.75
N ALA A 186 19.40 0.89 -6.30
CA ALA A 186 18.57 -0.28 -6.05
C ALA A 186 19.20 -1.57 -6.60
N ASP A 187 18.92 -2.69 -5.97
CA ASP A 187 19.40 -4.02 -6.36
C ASP A 187 18.29 -4.79 -7.08
N PHE A 188 18.38 -4.92 -8.41
CA PHE A 188 17.44 -5.66 -9.26
C PHE A 188 18.01 -6.96 -9.79
N ARG A 189 18.98 -7.55 -9.11
CA ARG A 189 19.56 -8.81 -9.56
C ARG A 189 18.50 -9.91 -9.68
N ASN A 190 18.45 -10.53 -10.86
CA ASN A 190 17.47 -11.56 -11.21
C ASN A 190 16.00 -11.09 -11.08
N ALA A 191 15.71 -9.80 -11.09
CA ALA A 191 14.34 -9.29 -11.09
C ALA A 191 13.72 -9.43 -12.49
N GLU A 192 12.40 -9.64 -12.54
CA GLU A 192 11.65 -9.81 -13.78
C GLU A 192 10.87 -8.54 -14.11
N PHE A 193 11.11 -7.95 -15.28
CA PHE A 193 10.43 -6.75 -15.77
C PHE A 193 9.69 -6.98 -17.10
N THR A 194 9.32 -8.22 -17.41
CA THR A 194 8.67 -8.52 -18.68
C THR A 194 7.46 -7.63 -18.91
N GLY A 195 7.51 -6.81 -19.98
CA GLY A 195 6.46 -5.87 -20.33
C GLY A 195 6.28 -4.69 -19.38
N ALA A 196 7.19 -4.47 -18.43
CA ALA A 196 7.12 -3.37 -17.48
C ALA A 196 7.31 -1.99 -18.15
N GLN A 197 6.74 -0.95 -17.54
CA GLN A 197 6.84 0.44 -18.00
C GLN A 197 7.81 1.22 -17.12
N LEU A 198 9.00 1.53 -17.64
CA LEU A 198 10.07 2.23 -16.93
C LEU A 198 10.31 3.65 -17.48
N ARG A 199 9.33 4.23 -18.16
CA ARG A 199 9.50 5.55 -18.80
C ARG A 199 9.90 6.62 -17.82
N GLY A 200 10.97 7.36 -18.14
CA GLY A 200 11.47 8.45 -17.32
C GLY A 200 11.99 8.05 -15.95
N ALA A 201 12.09 6.75 -15.65
CA ALA A 201 12.63 6.28 -14.38
C ALA A 201 14.15 6.45 -14.33
N VAL A 202 14.70 6.61 -13.12
CA VAL A 202 16.13 6.83 -12.86
C VAL A 202 16.73 5.65 -12.12
N PHE A 203 17.79 5.06 -12.69
CA PHE A 203 18.46 3.86 -12.19
C PHE A 203 19.97 4.06 -11.99
N ASN A 204 20.38 5.25 -11.54
CA ASN A 204 21.79 5.53 -11.38
C ASN A 204 22.42 4.62 -10.29
N GLY A 205 23.41 3.83 -10.68
CA GLY A 205 24.08 2.87 -9.80
C GLY A 205 23.28 1.61 -9.45
N ALA A 206 22.07 1.44 -9.99
CA ALA A 206 21.27 0.24 -9.80
C ALA A 206 21.92 -0.99 -10.45
N ASP A 207 21.71 -2.17 -9.88
CA ASP A 207 22.31 -3.44 -10.32
C ASP A 207 21.28 -4.32 -11.03
N PHE A 208 21.45 -4.54 -12.34
CA PHE A 208 20.56 -5.32 -13.20
C PHE A 208 21.13 -6.69 -13.59
N ARG A 209 22.14 -7.20 -12.91
CA ARG A 209 22.71 -8.51 -13.24
C ARG A 209 21.63 -9.60 -13.25
N GLY A 210 21.48 -10.27 -14.41
CA GLY A 210 20.50 -11.33 -14.59
C GLY A 210 19.03 -10.88 -14.57
N ALA A 211 18.75 -9.58 -14.60
CA ALA A 211 17.38 -9.09 -14.70
C ALA A 211 16.80 -9.36 -16.11
N ASP A 212 15.52 -9.70 -16.19
CA ASP A 212 14.78 -9.87 -17.44
C ASP A 212 14.03 -8.58 -17.80
N LEU A 213 14.48 -7.92 -18.87
CA LEU A 213 13.86 -6.70 -19.42
C LEU A 213 13.05 -6.95 -20.70
N SER A 214 12.69 -8.20 -20.98
CA SER A 214 11.94 -8.58 -22.18
C SER A 214 10.68 -7.74 -22.33
N ASN A 215 10.53 -7.12 -23.52
CA ASN A 215 9.38 -6.23 -23.83
C ASN A 215 9.20 -5.02 -22.89
N ALA A 216 10.19 -4.70 -22.06
CA ALA A 216 10.15 -3.52 -21.20
C ALA A 216 10.22 -2.22 -22.03
N ILE A 217 9.52 -1.17 -21.55
CA ILE A 217 9.44 0.12 -22.22
C ILE A 217 10.27 1.15 -21.43
N LEU A 218 11.42 1.55 -21.99
CA LEU A 218 12.45 2.35 -21.36
C LEU A 218 12.50 3.82 -21.85
N GLY A 219 11.46 4.30 -22.55
CA GLY A 219 11.47 5.66 -23.13
C GLY A 219 11.81 6.74 -22.09
N GLY A 220 12.86 7.54 -22.35
CA GLY A 220 13.32 8.59 -21.44
C GLY A 220 13.94 8.10 -20.13
N ALA A 221 14.09 6.80 -19.91
CA ALA A 221 14.72 6.28 -18.69
C ALA A 221 16.23 6.57 -18.64
N ASP A 222 16.76 6.78 -17.44
CA ASP A 222 18.21 6.95 -17.22
C ASP A 222 18.83 5.72 -16.58
N LEU A 223 19.45 4.88 -17.41
CA LEU A 223 20.23 3.71 -17.02
C LEU A 223 21.74 3.95 -17.22
N SER A 224 22.19 5.19 -17.50
CA SER A 224 23.58 5.49 -17.85
C SER A 224 24.61 5.05 -16.81
N GLY A 225 24.19 5.03 -15.54
CA GLY A 225 24.98 4.55 -14.40
C GLY A 225 24.61 3.15 -13.91
N ALA A 226 23.69 2.46 -14.58
CA ALA A 226 23.27 1.11 -14.19
C ALA A 226 24.43 0.09 -14.37
N LYS A 227 24.44 -0.93 -13.51
CA LYS A 227 25.46 -1.97 -13.48
C LYS A 227 24.88 -3.30 -13.96
N GLY A 228 25.72 -4.12 -14.60
CA GLY A 228 25.36 -5.48 -14.94
C GLY A 228 24.33 -5.63 -16.05
N LEU A 229 24.04 -4.57 -16.79
CA LEU A 229 23.28 -4.65 -18.03
C LEU A 229 24.20 -5.17 -19.17
N ASP A 230 23.67 -6.05 -19.97
CA ASP A 230 24.26 -6.52 -21.23
C ASP A 230 23.29 -6.32 -22.41
N GLN A 231 23.74 -6.63 -23.62
CA GLN A 231 22.94 -6.41 -24.82
C GLN A 231 21.77 -7.39 -24.92
N ASP A 232 21.97 -8.63 -24.49
CA ASP A 232 20.95 -9.68 -24.59
C ASP A 232 19.70 -9.29 -23.77
N GLN A 233 19.89 -8.67 -22.58
CA GLN A 233 18.80 -8.15 -21.75
C GLN A 233 18.00 -7.03 -22.45
N LEU A 234 18.63 -6.28 -23.35
CA LEU A 234 18.01 -5.13 -24.01
C LEU A 234 17.41 -5.45 -25.38
N ASP A 235 17.72 -6.62 -25.95
CA ASP A 235 17.36 -6.96 -27.33
C ASP A 235 15.84 -7.00 -27.56
N GLU A 236 15.07 -7.35 -26.56
CA GLU A 236 13.59 -7.34 -26.61
C GLU A 236 12.96 -6.09 -25.98
N ALA A 237 13.72 -5.29 -25.26
CA ALA A 237 13.25 -4.02 -24.72
C ALA A 237 13.22 -2.93 -25.80
N CYS A 238 12.53 -1.83 -25.54
CA CYS A 238 12.53 -0.67 -26.43
C CYS A 238 12.63 0.66 -25.67
N GLY A 239 13.11 1.71 -26.36
CA GLY A 239 13.22 3.05 -25.79
C GLY A 239 12.99 4.15 -26.82
N ASP A 240 13.49 5.33 -26.54
CA ASP A 240 13.42 6.51 -27.41
C ASP A 240 14.71 7.33 -27.32
N GLY A 241 14.76 8.46 -28.03
CA GLY A 241 15.94 9.34 -28.04
C GLY A 241 16.28 9.99 -26.69
N GLY A 242 15.40 9.90 -25.68
CA GLY A 242 15.64 10.36 -24.32
C GLY A 242 16.22 9.28 -23.41
N THR A 243 16.21 8.02 -23.84
CA THR A 243 16.74 6.89 -23.06
C THR A 243 18.27 6.96 -22.99
N ARG A 244 18.83 6.87 -21.78
CA ARG A 244 20.28 6.86 -21.56
C ARG A 244 20.73 5.49 -21.10
N LEU A 245 21.67 4.90 -21.82
CA LEU A 245 22.23 3.58 -21.54
C LEU A 245 23.71 3.66 -21.11
N PRO A 246 24.23 2.64 -20.43
CA PRO A 246 25.67 2.44 -20.30
C PRO A 246 26.39 2.42 -21.65
N ARG A 247 27.67 2.76 -21.66
CA ARG A 247 28.46 2.81 -22.89
C ARG A 247 28.48 1.45 -23.62
N GLY A 248 28.29 1.49 -24.92
CA GLY A 248 28.40 0.32 -25.79
C GLY A 248 27.11 -0.49 -25.96
N LEU A 249 26.06 -0.17 -25.20
CA LEU A 249 24.73 -0.78 -25.34
C LEU A 249 23.83 0.03 -26.28
N THR A 250 22.93 -0.65 -26.95
CA THR A 250 21.95 -0.08 -27.87
C THR A 250 20.55 -0.56 -27.55
N LEU A 251 19.55 0.19 -28.00
CA LEU A 251 18.15 -0.13 -27.76
C LEU A 251 17.33 0.16 -29.02
N LYS A 252 16.42 -0.72 -29.38
CA LYS A 252 15.51 -0.46 -30.48
C LYS A 252 14.48 0.63 -30.09
N SER A 253 14.02 1.40 -31.08
CA SER A 253 12.99 2.40 -30.84
C SER A 253 11.64 1.73 -30.59
N CYS A 254 10.88 2.23 -29.61
CA CYS A 254 9.49 1.85 -29.40
C CYS A 254 8.56 2.39 -30.53
N HIS A 255 9.09 3.05 -31.58
CA HIS A 255 8.32 3.56 -32.72
C HIS A 255 8.14 2.45 -33.75
N GLY A 256 6.98 1.86 -33.83
CA GLY A 256 6.62 0.95 -34.91
C GLY A 256 5.35 0.15 -34.76
N ASP A 257 4.76 0.06 -33.61
CA ASP A 257 3.50 -0.67 -33.48
C ASP A 257 2.39 0.17 -32.84
N ARG A 258 1.38 0.53 -33.66
CA ARG A 258 0.12 1.14 -33.16
C ARG A 258 -0.58 0.27 -32.10
N ARG A 259 -0.19 -1.01 -31.96
CA ARG A 259 -0.66 -1.91 -30.93
C ARG A 259 -0.14 -1.53 -29.53
N SER A 260 1.13 -1.12 -29.43
CA SER A 260 1.71 -0.71 -28.13
C SER A 260 1.04 0.53 -27.55
N ILE A 261 0.64 1.49 -28.40
CA ILE A 261 -0.10 2.68 -27.95
C ILE A 261 -1.49 2.28 -27.43
N ARG A 262 -2.12 1.30 -28.05
CA ARG A 262 -3.45 0.82 -27.62
C ARG A 262 -3.38 0.12 -26.27
N VAL A 263 -2.40 -0.74 -26.04
CA VAL A 263 -2.18 -1.42 -24.76
C VAL A 263 -1.91 -0.41 -23.63
N ILE A 264 -1.15 0.65 -23.88
CA ILE A 264 -0.87 1.70 -22.88
C ILE A 264 -2.14 2.48 -22.53
N VAL A 265 -2.94 2.83 -23.52
CA VAL A 265 -4.21 3.55 -23.32
C VAL A 265 -5.21 2.66 -22.58
N ASP A 266 -5.28 1.38 -22.95
CA ASP A 266 -6.18 0.42 -22.31
C ASP A 266 -5.77 0.14 -20.85
N PHE A 267 -4.46 0.06 -20.55
CA PHE A 267 -3.93 -0.09 -19.19
C PHE A 267 -4.19 1.16 -18.32
N GLN A 268 -3.94 2.35 -18.87
CA GLN A 268 -4.26 3.61 -18.17
C GLN A 268 -5.77 3.75 -17.91
N ARG A 269 -6.58 3.29 -18.85
CA ARG A 269 -8.03 3.27 -18.71
C ARG A 269 -8.47 2.29 -17.62
N ALA A 270 -7.93 1.07 -17.60
CA ALA A 270 -8.18 0.08 -16.57
C ALA A 270 -7.75 0.57 -15.18
N GLN A 271 -6.61 1.25 -15.06
CA GLN A 271 -6.18 1.86 -13.80
C GLN A 271 -7.11 3.00 -13.36
N ALA A 272 -7.56 3.84 -14.29
CA ALA A 272 -8.50 4.92 -14.00
C ALA A 272 -9.88 4.38 -13.60
N GLU A 273 -10.31 3.28 -14.19
CA GLU A 273 -11.54 2.57 -13.82
C GLU A 273 -11.42 1.91 -12.44
N ALA A 274 -10.29 1.26 -12.14
CA ALA A 274 -10.00 0.70 -10.82
C ALA A 274 -9.94 1.79 -9.73
N ALA A 275 -9.29 2.92 -10.01
CA ALA A 275 -9.24 4.06 -9.09
C ALA A 275 -10.63 4.69 -8.86
N ARG A 276 -11.47 4.75 -9.89
CA ARG A 276 -12.87 5.21 -9.77
C ARG A 276 -13.70 4.23 -8.96
N ALA A 277 -13.57 2.93 -9.19
CA ALA A 277 -14.26 1.90 -8.43
C ALA A 277 -13.86 1.93 -6.95
N ALA A 278 -12.57 2.14 -6.64
CA ALA A 278 -12.09 2.31 -5.28
C ALA A 278 -12.68 3.56 -4.61
N ALA A 279 -12.71 4.71 -5.33
CA ALA A 279 -13.30 5.94 -4.82
C ALA A 279 -14.83 5.85 -4.65
N GLU A 280 -15.49 5.04 -5.46
CA GLU A 280 -16.94 4.78 -5.37
C GLU A 280 -17.26 3.84 -4.20
N ALA A 281 -16.41 2.84 -3.95
CA ALA A 281 -16.47 1.99 -2.78
C ALA A 281 -16.24 2.81 -1.48
N GLU A 282 -15.28 3.74 -1.46
CA GLU A 282 -15.07 4.66 -0.33
C GLU A 282 -16.30 5.56 -0.09
N ARG A 283 -16.91 6.10 -1.14
CA ARG A 283 -18.12 6.93 -1.04
C ARG A 283 -19.31 6.10 -0.54
N SER A 284 -19.46 4.87 -1.03
CA SER A 284 -20.53 3.95 -0.60
C SER A 284 -20.34 3.53 0.84
N ALA A 285 -19.10 3.24 1.27
CA ALA A 285 -18.76 2.99 2.66
C ALA A 285 -19.04 4.22 3.53
N ALA A 286 -18.63 5.42 3.12
CA ALA A 286 -18.90 6.66 3.83
C ALA A 286 -20.41 6.97 3.93
N ALA A 287 -21.19 6.67 2.88
CA ALA A 287 -22.65 6.82 2.88
C ALA A 287 -23.35 5.81 3.79
N ALA A 288 -22.86 4.56 3.81
CA ALA A 288 -23.36 3.53 4.72
C ALA A 288 -23.08 3.86 6.22
N TRP A 289 -22.04 4.68 6.46
CA TRP A 289 -21.63 5.14 7.78
C TRP A 289 -22.27 6.47 8.20
N ALA A 290 -23.02 7.15 7.32
CA ALA A 290 -23.84 8.29 7.74
C ALA A 290 -24.91 7.78 8.69
N ALA A 291 -24.68 7.94 9.99
CA ALA A 291 -25.58 7.47 11.02
C ALA A 291 -27.02 7.93 10.72
N PRO A 292 -28.03 7.07 10.83
CA PRO A 292 -29.42 7.50 10.72
C PRO A 292 -29.63 8.60 11.77
N LYS A 293 -30.25 9.70 11.35
CA LYS A 293 -30.62 10.79 12.27
C LYS A 293 -31.30 10.20 13.50
N PRO A 294 -30.84 10.52 14.70
CA PRO A 294 -31.54 10.04 15.91
C PRO A 294 -33.03 10.40 15.83
N PRO A 295 -33.90 9.51 16.24
CA PRO A 295 -35.33 9.79 16.24
C PRO A 295 -35.59 11.05 17.03
N LYS A 296 -36.47 11.92 16.51
CA LYS A 296 -36.88 13.17 17.17
C LYS A 296 -37.35 12.83 18.57
N ALA A 297 -36.76 13.48 19.59
CA ALA A 297 -37.20 13.32 20.93
C ALA A 297 -38.72 13.57 21.04
N PRO A 298 -39.47 12.74 21.82
CA PRO A 298 -40.87 12.96 22.00
C PRO A 298 -41.12 14.35 22.64
N ALA A 299 -42.14 15.03 22.13
CA ALA A 299 -42.50 16.37 22.64
C ALA A 299 -42.81 16.29 24.14
N PRO A 300 -42.36 17.29 24.93
CA PRO A 300 -42.68 17.32 26.36
C PRO A 300 -44.18 17.33 26.60
N PRO A 301 -44.66 16.67 27.67
CA PRO A 301 -46.07 16.65 27.99
C PRO A 301 -46.59 18.07 28.25
N LYS A 302 -47.77 18.37 27.73
CA LYS A 302 -48.43 19.67 27.96
C LYS A 302 -48.68 19.87 29.48
N PRO A 303 -48.43 21.06 29.98
CA PRO A 303 -48.72 21.34 31.40
C PRO A 303 -50.22 21.17 31.69
N PRO A 304 -50.56 20.72 32.90
CA PRO A 304 -51.97 20.58 33.31
C PRO A 304 -52.65 21.95 33.26
N LYS A 305 -53.87 21.98 32.71
CA LYS A 305 -54.75 23.17 32.82
C LYS A 305 -55.36 23.18 34.22
N TYR A 306 -55.03 24.21 35.01
CA TYR A 306 -55.75 24.57 36.21
C TYR A 306 -56.90 25.49 35.83
#